data_18da48e54cc58e5b0f13ce000ce51047
#
_entry.id   18da48e54cc58e5b0f13ce000ce51047
#
_cell.length_a   1.000
_cell.length_b   1.000
_cell.length_c   1.000
_cell.angle_alpha   90.00
_cell.angle_beta   90.00
_cell.angle_gamma   90.00
#
_symmetry.space_group_name_H-M   'P 1'
#
loop_
_entity.id
_entity.type
_entity.pdbx_description
1 polymer ?
#
loop_
_entity_poly.entity_id
_entity_poly.type
_entity_poly.pdbx_seq_one_letter_code
_entity_poly.pdbx_strand_id
1 'polypeptide(L)'
;HTHAGIASLKTKIQRANIPSCKYELDTISSHALELAETYHLNKDDFPPEDSLGELLEYALAVAEKLYCARPIIDVLKSRYDHLIIDEYQDCTMAQHKMIMRMSQSVPTHILGDPMQGIFSFRKSVLVDIDNDEDLSPFRDNTQCLDVPWRWKNAGELKLGMDLDAIRYSLISGEDINLMAYDNIECVIAAPDDYYKYGSKYSQVIYRESKSSSLLLIHPNSTAKSVREKYVSCFGFISMIE
;
A
#
# COMPACT_ATOMS: atom_id res chain seq x y z
N HIS A 1 1.79 6.50 0.22
CA HIS A 1 2.72 6.19 1.33
C HIS A 1 4.18 6.05 0.91
N THR A 2 4.52 5.72 -0.34
CA THR A 2 5.90 5.53 -0.78
C THR A 2 6.22 6.36 -2.01
N HIS A 3 7.49 6.75 -2.19
CA HIS A 3 7.96 7.45 -3.40
C HIS A 3 7.74 6.61 -4.67
N ALA A 4 7.86 5.29 -4.58
CA ALA A 4 7.54 4.38 -5.70
C ALA A 4 6.05 4.42 -6.07
N GLY A 5 5.16 4.46 -5.08
CA GLY A 5 3.71 4.65 -5.28
C GLY A 5 3.39 5.96 -5.99
N ILE A 6 4.01 7.06 -5.56
CA ILE A 6 3.87 8.38 -6.20
C ILE A 6 4.33 8.34 -7.66
N ALA A 7 5.49 7.74 -7.96
CA ALA A 7 6.00 7.62 -9.32
C ALA A 7 5.05 6.81 -10.23
N SER A 8 4.51 5.71 -9.70
CA SER A 8 3.50 4.89 -10.40
C SER A 8 2.23 5.68 -10.68
N LEU A 9 1.70 6.37 -9.68
CA LEU A 9 0.50 7.17 -9.80
C LEU A 9 0.69 8.33 -10.78
N LYS A 10 1.81 9.03 -10.71
CA LYS A 10 2.18 10.10 -11.66
C LYS A 10 2.16 9.61 -13.11
N THR A 11 2.71 8.42 -13.36
CA THR A 11 2.70 7.81 -14.69
C THR A 11 1.27 7.51 -15.17
N LYS A 12 0.39 7.03 -14.29
CA LYS A 12 -1.02 6.76 -14.63
C LYS A 12 -1.79 8.04 -14.94
N ILE A 13 -1.61 9.08 -14.14
CA ILE A 13 -2.25 10.38 -14.33
C ILE A 13 -1.79 11.02 -15.65
N GLN A 14 -0.50 10.94 -15.97
CA GLN A 14 0.03 11.42 -17.24
C GLN A 14 -0.57 10.66 -18.44
N ARG A 15 -0.71 9.34 -18.36
CA ARG A 15 -1.38 8.53 -19.38
C ARG A 15 -2.86 8.88 -19.56
N ALA A 16 -3.51 9.35 -18.49
CA ALA A 16 -4.87 9.85 -18.52
C ALA A 16 -4.97 11.29 -19.07
N ASN A 17 -3.85 11.89 -19.50
CA ASN A 17 -3.76 13.26 -20.00
C ASN A 17 -4.30 14.33 -19.04
N ILE A 18 -4.16 14.13 -17.74
CA ILE A 18 -4.54 15.13 -16.73
C ILE A 18 -3.40 16.13 -16.58
N PRO A 19 -3.66 17.44 -16.80
CA PRO A 19 -2.64 18.48 -16.69
C PRO A 19 -2.03 18.56 -15.30
N SER A 20 -0.71 18.75 -15.19
CA SER A 20 0.00 18.83 -13.90
C SER A 20 -0.46 19.97 -12.98
N CYS A 21 -1.05 21.03 -13.54
CA CYS A 21 -1.64 22.13 -12.76
C CYS A 21 -2.97 21.75 -12.07
N LYS A 22 -3.53 20.57 -12.34
CA LYS A 22 -4.80 20.11 -11.77
C LYS A 22 -4.65 19.16 -10.59
N TYR A 23 -3.43 18.77 -10.26
CA TYR A 23 -3.19 17.86 -9.14
C TYR A 23 -1.84 18.13 -8.48
N GLU A 24 -1.75 17.76 -7.24
CA GLU A 24 -0.52 17.68 -6.46
C GLU A 24 -0.40 16.25 -5.93
N LEU A 25 0.80 15.70 -5.99
CA LEU A 25 1.10 14.35 -5.50
C LEU A 25 2.20 14.43 -4.47
N ASP A 26 1.91 13.96 -3.28
CA ASP A 26 2.90 13.88 -2.21
C ASP A 26 2.65 12.68 -1.30
N THR A 27 3.61 12.38 -0.45
CA THR A 27 3.37 11.47 0.68
C THR A 27 2.75 12.26 1.83
N ILE A 28 1.95 11.58 2.64
CA ILE A 28 1.32 12.20 3.82
C ILE A 28 2.37 12.83 4.74
N SER A 29 3.48 12.13 4.94
CA SER A 29 4.57 12.62 5.81
C SER A 29 5.35 13.78 5.21
N SER A 30 5.60 13.78 3.89
CA SER A 30 6.26 14.92 3.22
C SER A 30 5.40 16.16 3.26
N HIS A 31 4.10 16.02 3.01
CA HIS A 31 3.15 17.13 3.12
C HIS A 31 3.12 17.71 4.55
N ALA A 32 3.12 16.84 5.58
CA ALA A 32 3.17 17.29 6.97
C ALA A 32 4.47 18.05 7.28
N LEU A 33 5.60 17.55 6.76
CA LEU A 33 6.90 18.17 6.96
C LEU A 33 6.97 19.56 6.29
N GLU A 34 6.56 19.68 5.03
CA GLU A 34 6.49 20.96 4.32
C GLU A 34 5.63 21.98 5.05
N LEU A 35 4.45 21.55 5.55
CA LEU A 35 3.56 22.41 6.30
C LEU A 35 4.21 22.87 7.62
N ALA A 36 4.83 21.96 8.37
CA ALA A 36 5.51 22.26 9.61
C ALA A 36 6.68 23.21 9.40
N GLU A 37 7.53 22.95 8.40
CA GLU A 37 8.67 23.83 8.06
C GLU A 37 8.22 25.24 7.65
N THR A 38 7.06 25.35 6.98
CA THR A 38 6.56 26.62 6.48
C THR A 38 5.92 27.48 7.57
N TYR A 39 5.13 26.86 8.47
CA TYR A 39 4.25 27.59 9.38
C TYR A 39 4.59 27.42 10.86
N HIS A 40 5.47 26.49 11.23
CA HIS A 40 5.89 26.38 12.62
C HIS A 40 6.91 27.48 12.98
N LEU A 41 6.58 28.25 14.00
CA LEU A 41 7.31 29.47 14.34
C LEU A 41 8.68 29.19 15.00
N ASN A 42 8.82 28.06 15.68
CA ASN A 42 10.05 27.73 16.41
C ASN A 42 10.78 26.55 15.75
N LYS A 43 11.75 26.86 14.92
CA LYS A 43 12.54 25.85 14.20
C LYS A 43 13.50 25.05 15.09
N ASP A 44 13.82 25.56 16.27
CA ASP A 44 14.70 24.89 17.23
C ASP A 44 14.00 23.69 17.91
N ASP A 45 12.67 23.58 17.80
CA ASP A 45 11.89 22.47 18.32
C ASP A 45 11.93 21.21 17.42
N PHE A 46 12.44 21.32 16.20
CA PHE A 46 12.51 20.18 15.28
C PHE A 46 13.57 19.18 15.73
N PRO A 47 13.24 17.86 15.72
CA PRO A 47 14.23 16.82 15.93
C PRO A 47 15.39 16.91 14.92
N PRO A 48 16.59 16.42 15.27
CA PRO A 48 17.72 16.40 14.36
C PRO A 48 17.42 15.64 13.06
N GLU A 49 17.99 16.10 11.94
CA GLU A 49 17.77 15.50 10.61
C GLU A 49 18.22 14.04 10.48
N ASP A 50 19.17 13.60 11.32
CA ASP A 50 19.64 12.21 11.39
C ASP A 50 18.62 11.25 12.01
N SER A 51 17.58 11.79 12.67
CA SER A 51 16.44 11.05 13.25
C SER A 51 15.19 11.17 12.40
N LEU A 52 15.25 10.78 11.13
CA LEU A 52 14.15 10.96 10.16
C LEU A 52 12.79 10.47 10.68
N GLY A 53 12.73 9.35 11.39
CA GLY A 53 11.50 8.81 11.96
C GLY A 53 10.84 9.77 12.97
N GLU A 54 11.64 10.30 13.89
CA GLU A 54 11.19 11.25 14.91
C GLU A 54 10.79 12.59 14.30
N LEU A 55 11.53 13.04 13.28
CA LEU A 55 11.21 14.24 12.53
C LEU A 55 9.84 14.15 11.85
N LEU A 56 9.54 13.02 11.19
CA LEU A 56 8.27 12.83 10.52
C LEU A 56 7.10 12.70 11.51
N GLU A 57 7.28 12.03 12.64
CA GLU A 57 6.27 11.96 13.70
C GLU A 57 6.00 13.34 14.31
N TYR A 58 7.05 14.11 14.56
CA TYR A 58 6.94 15.48 15.02
C TYR A 58 6.19 16.37 14.03
N ALA A 59 6.57 16.31 12.75
CA ALA A 59 5.93 17.06 11.67
C ALA A 59 4.42 16.75 11.56
N LEU A 60 4.03 15.48 11.69
CA LEU A 60 2.62 15.08 11.70
C LEU A 60 1.85 15.69 12.88
N ALA A 61 2.45 15.69 14.08
CA ALA A 61 1.82 16.27 15.27
C ALA A 61 1.70 17.81 15.16
N VAL A 62 2.67 18.47 14.55
CA VAL A 62 2.63 19.92 14.27
C VAL A 62 1.56 20.21 13.21
N ALA A 63 1.52 19.45 12.11
CA ALA A 63 0.56 19.64 11.03
C ALA A 63 -0.88 19.42 11.52
N GLU A 64 -1.15 18.42 12.36
CA GLU A 64 -2.46 18.21 12.97
C GLU A 64 -2.93 19.46 13.73
N LYS A 65 -2.05 20.07 14.54
CA LYS A 65 -2.36 21.31 15.27
C LYS A 65 -2.55 22.50 14.34
N LEU A 66 -1.73 22.64 13.31
CA LEU A 66 -1.83 23.72 12.33
C LEU A 66 -3.18 23.68 11.59
N TYR A 67 -3.71 22.51 11.27
CA TYR A 67 -5.03 22.34 10.67
C TYR A 67 -6.21 22.65 11.64
N CYS A 68 -5.96 23.01 12.88
CA CYS A 68 -6.96 23.62 13.75
C CYS A 68 -7.00 25.16 13.59
N ALA A 69 -6.00 25.76 12.96
CA ALA A 69 -5.90 27.22 12.82
C ALA A 69 -6.62 27.72 11.57
N ARG A 70 -7.51 28.70 11.75
CA ARG A 70 -8.33 29.26 10.66
C ARG A 70 -7.53 29.69 9.43
N PRO A 71 -6.39 30.40 9.53
CA PRO A 71 -5.62 30.80 8.35
C PRO A 71 -5.12 29.60 7.54
N ILE A 72 -4.71 28.53 8.20
CA ILE A 72 -4.22 27.29 7.53
C ILE A 72 -5.37 26.56 6.84
N ILE A 73 -6.54 26.52 7.47
CA ILE A 73 -7.76 25.98 6.87
C ILE A 73 -8.15 26.77 5.61
N ASP A 74 -8.07 28.09 5.66
CA ASP A 74 -8.41 28.93 4.50
C ASP A 74 -7.40 28.72 3.35
N VAL A 75 -6.13 28.53 3.64
CA VAL A 75 -5.10 28.13 2.64
C VAL A 75 -5.43 26.76 2.04
N LEU A 76 -5.74 25.76 2.89
CA LEU A 76 -6.10 24.41 2.43
C LEU A 76 -7.28 24.45 1.46
N LYS A 77 -8.36 25.16 1.81
CA LYS A 77 -9.57 25.32 1.00
C LYS A 77 -9.34 26.07 -0.32
N SER A 78 -8.39 27.01 -0.32
CA SER A 78 -8.06 27.77 -1.53
C SER A 78 -7.18 26.98 -2.51
N ARG A 79 -6.43 26.00 -1.98
CA ARG A 79 -5.46 25.20 -2.76
C ARG A 79 -6.06 23.93 -3.33
N TYR A 80 -6.97 23.27 -2.59
CA TYR A 80 -7.48 21.96 -2.95
C TYR A 80 -9.02 21.92 -2.95
N ASP A 81 -9.58 21.43 -4.06
CA ASP A 81 -11.01 21.14 -4.17
C ASP A 81 -11.35 19.77 -3.53
N HIS A 82 -10.44 18.82 -3.64
CA HIS A 82 -10.59 17.46 -3.12
C HIS A 82 -9.26 16.92 -2.60
N LEU A 83 -9.34 16.05 -1.59
CA LEU A 83 -8.25 15.20 -1.13
C LEU A 83 -8.55 13.75 -1.50
N ILE A 84 -7.56 13.04 -2.00
CA ILE A 84 -7.64 11.61 -2.29
C ILE A 84 -6.46 10.94 -1.60
N ILE A 85 -6.74 10.07 -0.64
CA ILE A 85 -5.73 9.35 0.14
C ILE A 85 -5.76 7.89 -0.29
N ASP A 86 -4.67 7.41 -0.85
CA ASP A 86 -4.51 6.03 -1.32
C ASP A 86 -3.81 5.15 -0.27
N GLU A 87 -4.05 3.85 -0.29
CA GLU A 87 -3.50 2.85 0.64
C GLU A 87 -3.75 3.20 2.12
N TYR A 88 -4.99 3.58 2.44
CA TYR A 88 -5.33 4.11 3.76
C TYR A 88 -5.11 3.11 4.90
N GLN A 89 -5.18 1.79 4.65
CA GLN A 89 -4.90 0.74 5.61
C GLN A 89 -3.46 0.79 6.17
N ASP A 90 -2.56 1.47 5.48
CA ASP A 90 -1.17 1.63 5.90
C ASP A 90 -0.91 2.93 6.66
N CYS A 91 -1.95 3.74 6.91
CA CYS A 91 -1.84 4.96 7.67
C CYS A 91 -1.55 4.66 9.14
N THR A 92 -0.58 5.38 9.71
CA THR A 92 -0.40 5.42 11.16
C THR A 92 -1.47 6.28 11.81
N MET A 93 -1.74 6.08 13.10
CA MET A 93 -2.68 6.92 13.85
C MET A 93 -2.33 8.41 13.84
N ALA A 94 -1.04 8.77 13.73
CA ALA A 94 -0.62 10.17 13.58
C ALA A 94 -1.04 10.75 12.22
N GLN A 95 -0.84 9.98 11.14
CA GLN A 95 -1.30 10.36 9.79
C GLN A 95 -2.82 10.45 9.73
N HIS A 96 -3.51 9.47 10.29
CA HIS A 96 -4.97 9.43 10.38
C HIS A 96 -5.54 10.70 11.05
N LYS A 97 -5.03 11.07 12.22
CA LYS A 97 -5.48 12.27 12.94
C LYS A 97 -5.33 13.54 12.10
N MET A 98 -4.19 13.72 11.44
CA MET A 98 -3.97 14.86 10.55
C MET A 98 -4.99 14.86 9.39
N ILE A 99 -5.19 13.72 8.72
CA ILE A 99 -6.15 13.58 7.62
C ILE A 99 -7.56 13.89 8.08
N MET A 100 -7.96 13.43 9.27
CA MET A 100 -9.28 13.73 9.84
C MET A 100 -9.48 15.24 10.10
N ARG A 101 -8.43 15.97 10.46
CA ARG A 101 -8.50 17.44 10.54
C ARG A 101 -8.71 18.08 9.17
N MET A 102 -7.98 17.62 8.15
CA MET A 102 -8.13 18.13 6.77
C MET A 102 -9.53 17.83 6.22
N SER A 103 -10.06 16.63 6.45
CA SER A 103 -11.37 16.18 5.95
C SER A 103 -12.55 17.02 6.47
N GLN A 104 -12.40 17.68 7.62
CA GLN A 104 -13.41 18.62 8.12
C GLN A 104 -13.55 19.87 7.25
N SER A 105 -12.60 20.11 6.37
CA SER A 105 -12.50 21.35 5.61
C SER A 105 -12.52 21.19 4.10
N VAL A 106 -12.08 20.04 3.60
CA VAL A 106 -12.00 19.73 2.16
C VAL A 106 -12.63 18.35 1.93
N PRO A 107 -13.50 18.21 0.91
CA PRO A 107 -14.04 16.91 0.53
C PRO A 107 -12.93 15.88 0.36
N THR A 108 -13.00 14.79 1.11
CA THR A 108 -11.93 13.80 1.22
C THR A 108 -12.43 12.43 0.82
N HIS A 109 -11.66 11.74 -0.01
CA HIS A 109 -11.87 10.37 -0.42
C HIS A 109 -10.72 9.52 0.08
N ILE A 110 -11.04 8.41 0.73
CA ILE A 110 -10.06 7.42 1.17
C ILE A 110 -10.20 6.15 0.35
N LEU A 111 -9.08 5.63 -0.12
CA LEU A 111 -8.98 4.40 -0.87
C LEU A 111 -8.10 3.45 -0.07
N GLY A 112 -8.55 2.24 0.13
CA GLY A 112 -7.80 1.26 0.90
C GLY A 112 -8.40 -0.12 0.81
N ASP A 113 -7.60 -1.09 1.17
CA ASP A 113 -7.99 -2.48 1.25
C ASP A 113 -7.56 -3.06 2.60
N PRO A 114 -8.50 -3.30 3.54
CA PRO A 114 -8.18 -3.81 4.87
C PRO A 114 -7.35 -5.11 4.84
N MET A 115 -7.55 -5.97 3.84
CA MET A 115 -6.78 -7.22 3.71
C MET A 115 -5.32 -7.01 3.29
N GLN A 116 -4.97 -5.84 2.78
CA GLN A 116 -3.58 -5.49 2.44
C GLN A 116 -2.83 -4.79 3.58
N GLY A 117 -3.47 -4.56 4.72
CA GLY A 117 -2.88 -3.98 5.93
C GLY A 117 -1.88 -4.92 6.61
N ILE A 118 -0.73 -5.18 5.97
CA ILE A 118 0.28 -6.14 6.44
C ILE A 118 1.46 -5.51 7.18
N PHE A 119 1.48 -4.19 7.33
CA PHE A 119 2.60 -3.46 7.95
C PHE A 119 2.53 -3.33 9.48
N SER A 120 1.75 -4.18 10.15
CA SER A 120 1.60 -4.21 11.62
C SER A 120 2.90 -4.51 12.40
N PHE A 121 3.99 -4.88 11.72
CA PHE A 121 5.31 -5.09 12.33
C PHE A 121 6.12 -3.80 12.55
N ARG A 122 5.64 -2.65 12.12
CA ARG A 122 6.21 -1.35 12.48
C ARG A 122 5.77 -0.99 13.90
N LYS A 123 6.62 -0.26 14.64
CA LYS A 123 6.32 0.15 16.03
C LYS A 123 5.11 1.08 16.14
N SER A 124 4.68 1.71 15.04
CA SER A 124 3.53 2.62 15.01
C SER A 124 2.21 1.86 14.87
N VAL A 125 1.22 2.26 15.65
CA VAL A 125 -0.14 1.73 15.56
C VAL A 125 -0.76 2.20 14.25
N LEU A 126 -1.25 1.26 13.44
CA LEU A 126 -2.00 1.54 12.21
C LEU A 126 -3.46 1.84 12.54
N VAL A 127 -4.12 2.56 11.63
CA VAL A 127 -5.56 2.80 11.70
C VAL A 127 -6.32 1.49 11.45
N ASP A 128 -7.39 1.29 12.21
CA ASP A 128 -8.34 0.20 11.97
C ASP A 128 -9.49 0.75 11.12
N ILE A 129 -9.45 0.48 9.80
CA ILE A 129 -10.45 1.01 8.86
C ILE A 129 -11.87 0.56 9.22
N ASP A 130 -12.01 -0.65 9.73
CA ASP A 130 -13.31 -1.24 9.99
C ASP A 130 -13.95 -0.77 11.30
N ASN A 131 -13.13 -0.46 12.30
CA ASN A 131 -13.60 -0.20 13.67
C ASN A 131 -13.34 1.22 14.19
N ASP A 132 -12.47 2.01 13.54
CA ASP A 132 -12.21 3.37 14.00
C ASP A 132 -13.46 4.26 13.87
N GLU A 133 -13.87 4.89 14.98
CA GLU A 133 -15.10 5.70 15.06
C GLU A 133 -15.02 6.94 14.17
N ASP A 134 -13.84 7.56 14.04
CA ASP A 134 -13.64 8.74 13.21
C ASP A 134 -13.86 8.45 11.70
N LEU A 135 -13.81 7.18 11.30
CA LEU A 135 -14.07 6.74 9.93
C LEU A 135 -15.56 6.43 9.64
N SER A 136 -16.43 6.52 10.63
CA SER A 136 -17.87 6.28 10.46
C SER A 136 -18.48 7.07 9.29
N PRO A 137 -18.20 8.38 9.07
CA PRO A 137 -18.75 9.11 7.94
C PRO A 137 -18.31 8.60 6.57
N PHE A 138 -17.13 7.98 6.50
CA PHE A 138 -16.63 7.37 5.26
C PHE A 138 -17.27 6.00 5.03
N ARG A 139 -17.45 5.19 6.08
CA ARG A 139 -18.12 3.88 5.98
C ARG A 139 -19.55 3.98 5.46
N ASP A 140 -20.30 5.00 5.91
CA ASP A 140 -21.68 5.23 5.45
C ASP A 140 -21.78 5.53 3.95
N ASN A 141 -20.67 5.93 3.30
CA ASN A 141 -20.57 6.25 1.89
C ASN A 141 -19.57 5.33 1.14
N THR A 142 -19.33 4.14 1.65
CA THR A 142 -18.38 3.20 1.06
C THR A 142 -18.89 2.63 -0.26
N GLN A 143 -17.99 2.56 -1.23
CA GLN A 143 -18.19 1.84 -2.50
C GLN A 143 -17.07 0.82 -2.69
N CYS A 144 -17.44 -0.39 -3.10
CA CYS A 144 -16.45 -1.40 -3.46
C CYS A 144 -16.07 -1.28 -4.93
N LEU A 145 -14.77 -1.44 -5.21
CA LEU A 145 -14.26 -1.58 -6.57
C LEU A 145 -14.20 -3.08 -6.89
N ASP A 146 -15.30 -3.61 -7.42
CA ASP A 146 -15.54 -5.04 -7.63
C ASP A 146 -15.06 -5.56 -9.00
N VAL A 147 -14.66 -4.67 -9.91
CA VAL A 147 -14.15 -5.08 -11.24
C VAL A 147 -12.65 -5.34 -11.17
N PRO A 148 -12.19 -6.56 -11.42
CA PRO A 148 -10.76 -6.90 -11.39
C PRO A 148 -10.02 -6.42 -12.65
N TRP A 149 -9.94 -5.10 -12.84
CA TRP A 149 -9.39 -4.45 -14.03
C TRP A 149 -7.98 -4.93 -14.40
N ARG A 150 -7.14 -5.22 -13.42
CA ARG A 150 -5.78 -5.74 -13.67
C ARG A 150 -5.81 -7.03 -14.47
N TRP A 151 -6.64 -7.97 -14.05
CA TRP A 151 -6.79 -9.28 -14.67
C TRP A 151 -7.57 -9.21 -15.97
N LYS A 152 -8.61 -8.39 -16.00
CA LYS A 152 -9.38 -8.12 -17.23
C LYS A 152 -8.50 -7.56 -18.34
N ASN A 153 -7.64 -6.58 -18.03
CA ASN A 153 -6.73 -5.98 -19.00
C ASN A 153 -5.58 -6.91 -19.40
N ALA A 154 -5.21 -7.86 -18.56
CA ALA A 154 -4.23 -8.90 -18.87
C ALA A 154 -4.82 -10.08 -19.69
N GLY A 155 -6.14 -10.12 -19.91
CA GLY A 155 -6.81 -11.27 -20.54
C GLY A 155 -7.04 -12.46 -19.60
N GLU A 156 -6.78 -12.30 -18.31
CA GLU A 156 -6.82 -13.35 -17.26
C GLU A 156 -8.04 -13.16 -16.33
N LEU A 157 -9.20 -12.84 -16.89
CA LEU A 157 -10.39 -12.52 -16.09
C LEU A 157 -10.79 -13.66 -15.15
N LYS A 158 -10.66 -14.92 -15.60
CA LYS A 158 -11.01 -16.10 -14.80
C LYS A 158 -10.13 -16.19 -13.55
N LEU A 159 -8.81 -15.96 -13.67
CA LEU A 159 -7.92 -15.90 -12.52
C LEU A 159 -8.32 -14.76 -11.57
N GLY A 160 -8.71 -13.60 -12.09
CA GLY A 160 -9.23 -12.50 -11.29
C GLY A 160 -10.46 -12.87 -10.47
N MET A 161 -11.40 -13.60 -11.08
CA MET A 161 -12.60 -14.10 -10.39
C MET A 161 -12.28 -15.16 -9.33
N ASP A 162 -11.35 -16.08 -9.63
CA ASP A 162 -10.90 -17.11 -8.67
C ASP A 162 -10.23 -16.46 -7.44
N LEU A 163 -9.41 -15.44 -7.66
CA LEU A 163 -8.76 -14.68 -6.57
C LEU A 163 -9.77 -13.89 -5.73
N ASP A 164 -10.81 -13.35 -6.35
CA ASP A 164 -11.90 -12.67 -5.64
C ASP A 164 -12.71 -13.64 -4.78
N ALA A 165 -13.03 -14.83 -5.30
CA ALA A 165 -13.68 -15.89 -4.53
C ALA A 165 -12.84 -16.34 -3.32
N ILE A 166 -11.53 -16.52 -3.50
CA ILE A 166 -10.59 -16.83 -2.41
C ILE A 166 -10.59 -15.73 -1.36
N ARG A 167 -10.54 -14.46 -1.81
CA ARG A 167 -10.61 -13.30 -0.92
C ARG A 167 -11.89 -13.32 -0.09
N TYR A 168 -13.04 -13.61 -0.70
CA TYR A 168 -14.32 -13.67 -0.03
C TYR A 168 -14.34 -14.76 1.06
N SER A 169 -13.84 -15.95 0.74
CA SER A 169 -13.72 -17.03 1.71
C SER A 169 -12.80 -16.68 2.87
N LEU A 170 -11.67 -15.96 2.60
CA LEU A 170 -10.78 -15.47 3.66
C LEU A 170 -11.47 -14.48 4.61
N ILE A 171 -12.24 -13.53 4.06
CA ILE A 171 -13.00 -12.55 4.85
C ILE A 171 -14.08 -13.24 5.70
N SER A 172 -14.75 -14.25 5.13
CA SER A 172 -15.81 -15.01 5.81
C SER A 172 -15.26 -16.04 6.81
N GLY A 173 -13.94 -16.25 6.85
CA GLY A 173 -13.32 -17.28 7.70
C GLY A 173 -13.61 -18.72 7.24
N GLU A 174 -13.93 -18.90 5.97
CA GLU A 174 -14.20 -20.20 5.38
C GLU A 174 -12.93 -20.92 4.95
N ASP A 175 -12.97 -22.26 4.95
CA ASP A 175 -11.87 -23.07 4.44
C ASP A 175 -11.72 -22.91 2.92
N ILE A 176 -10.48 -22.75 2.46
CA ILE A 176 -10.18 -22.58 1.03
C ILE A 176 -9.60 -23.87 0.47
N ASN A 177 -10.31 -24.46 -0.51
CA ASN A 177 -9.77 -25.54 -1.30
C ASN A 177 -9.12 -25.00 -2.59
N LEU A 178 -7.83 -24.75 -2.56
CA LEU A 178 -7.09 -24.23 -3.73
C LEU A 178 -7.12 -25.19 -4.94
N MET A 179 -7.35 -26.49 -4.73
CA MET A 179 -7.47 -27.47 -5.82
C MET A 179 -8.79 -27.36 -6.61
N ALA A 180 -9.75 -26.58 -6.12
CA ALA A 180 -11.01 -26.36 -6.81
C ALA A 180 -10.89 -25.30 -7.94
N TYR A 181 -9.76 -24.61 -8.06
CA TYR A 181 -9.55 -23.52 -9.02
C TYR A 181 -8.66 -23.98 -10.17
N ASP A 182 -9.17 -23.95 -11.40
CA ASP A 182 -8.45 -24.41 -12.60
C ASP A 182 -7.18 -23.60 -12.93
N ASN A 183 -7.13 -22.32 -12.49
CA ASN A 183 -5.99 -21.44 -12.73
C ASN A 183 -4.93 -21.51 -11.63
N ILE A 184 -5.11 -22.39 -10.64
CA ILE A 184 -4.20 -22.57 -9.51
C ILE A 184 -3.70 -24.00 -9.49
N GLU A 185 -2.41 -24.20 -9.75
CA GLU A 185 -1.77 -25.49 -9.61
C GLU A 185 -1.19 -25.63 -8.20
N CYS A 186 -1.65 -26.61 -7.45
CA CYS A 186 -1.16 -26.91 -6.11
C CYS A 186 -0.13 -28.03 -6.16
N VAL A 187 1.10 -27.75 -5.71
CA VAL A 187 2.17 -28.74 -5.58
C VAL A 187 2.50 -28.95 -4.12
N ILE A 188 2.27 -30.16 -3.63
CA ILE A 188 2.66 -30.54 -2.27
C ILE A 188 4.15 -30.90 -2.29
N ALA A 189 4.96 -30.12 -1.58
CA ALA A 189 6.39 -30.31 -1.43
C ALA A 189 6.77 -30.39 0.06
N ALA A 190 7.75 -31.22 0.38
CA ALA A 190 8.34 -31.19 1.71
C ALA A 190 9.19 -29.92 1.89
N PRO A 191 9.38 -29.43 3.12
CA PRO A 191 10.19 -28.22 3.37
C PRO A 191 11.61 -28.29 2.79
N ASP A 192 12.21 -29.48 2.79
CA ASP A 192 13.55 -29.70 2.24
C ASP A 192 13.59 -29.73 0.71
N ASP A 193 12.44 -29.81 0.03
CA ASP A 193 12.36 -29.88 -1.42
C ASP A 193 12.46 -28.50 -2.10
N TYR A 194 12.27 -27.42 -1.36
CA TYR A 194 12.26 -26.05 -1.92
C TYR A 194 13.53 -25.68 -2.68
N TYR A 195 14.68 -26.17 -2.24
CA TYR A 195 15.98 -25.89 -2.84
C TYR A 195 16.63 -27.13 -3.48
N LYS A 196 15.92 -28.25 -3.52
CA LYS A 196 16.47 -29.50 -4.04
C LYS A 196 16.26 -29.56 -5.54
N TYR A 197 17.36 -29.57 -6.28
CA TYR A 197 17.35 -29.79 -7.73
C TYR A 197 16.66 -31.12 -8.07
N GLY A 198 15.75 -31.11 -9.05
CA GLY A 198 15.00 -32.30 -9.47
C GLY A 198 13.78 -32.65 -8.60
N SER A 199 13.49 -31.90 -7.51
CA SER A 199 12.23 -32.05 -6.78
C SER A 199 11.03 -31.65 -7.66
N LYS A 200 9.82 -32.10 -7.29
CA LYS A 200 8.59 -31.68 -7.99
C LYS A 200 8.47 -30.14 -8.04
N TYR A 201 8.78 -29.48 -6.93
CA TYR A 201 8.76 -28.04 -6.81
C TYR A 201 9.73 -27.36 -7.79
N SER A 202 11.00 -27.81 -7.84
CA SER A 202 11.99 -27.25 -8.75
C SER A 202 11.66 -27.51 -10.22
N GLN A 203 11.02 -28.64 -10.52
CA GLN A 203 10.57 -28.96 -11.88
C GLN A 203 9.46 -28.01 -12.35
N VAL A 204 8.51 -27.67 -11.48
CA VAL A 204 7.45 -26.68 -11.82
C VAL A 204 8.07 -25.32 -12.07
N ILE A 205 8.92 -24.82 -11.15
CA ILE A 205 9.61 -23.54 -11.33
C ILE A 205 10.40 -23.52 -12.64
N TYR A 206 11.13 -24.58 -12.95
CA TYR A 206 11.92 -24.65 -14.18
C TYR A 206 11.05 -24.69 -15.44
N ARG A 207 9.94 -25.41 -15.40
CA ARG A 207 8.96 -25.45 -16.50
C ARG A 207 8.40 -24.07 -16.78
N GLU A 208 7.89 -23.38 -15.74
CA GLU A 208 7.25 -22.08 -15.86
C GLU A 208 8.26 -20.99 -16.29
N SER A 209 9.49 -21.04 -15.78
CA SER A 209 10.52 -20.07 -16.14
C SER A 209 10.92 -20.10 -17.62
N LYS A 210 10.63 -21.19 -18.33
CA LYS A 210 10.91 -21.31 -19.79
C LYS A 210 9.81 -20.74 -20.68
N SER A 211 8.59 -20.70 -20.20
CA SER A 211 7.42 -20.35 -21.02
C SER A 211 6.96 -18.91 -20.84
N SER A 212 7.29 -18.26 -19.71
CA SER A 212 6.79 -16.93 -19.40
C SER A 212 7.67 -16.21 -18.36
N SER A 213 7.34 -14.95 -18.08
CA SER A 213 7.90 -14.24 -16.92
C SER A 213 7.38 -14.86 -15.65
N LEU A 214 8.27 -15.22 -14.73
CA LEU A 214 7.94 -15.85 -13.45
C LEU A 214 8.21 -14.89 -12.29
N LEU A 215 7.21 -14.65 -11.46
CA LEU A 215 7.35 -13.99 -10.16
C LEU A 215 7.28 -15.05 -9.06
N LEU A 216 8.33 -15.16 -8.27
CA LEU A 216 8.38 -16.05 -7.11
C LEU A 216 8.12 -15.26 -5.83
N ILE A 217 7.07 -15.64 -5.09
CA ILE A 217 6.75 -15.09 -3.78
C ILE A 217 7.01 -16.17 -2.73
N HIS A 218 7.83 -15.85 -1.72
CA HIS A 218 8.20 -16.79 -0.66
C HIS A 218 8.00 -16.14 0.71
N PRO A 219 7.54 -16.86 1.76
CA PRO A 219 7.30 -16.30 3.10
C PRO A 219 8.53 -15.59 3.69
N ASN A 220 9.73 -16.08 3.39
CA ASN A 220 11.01 -15.51 3.83
C ASN A 220 11.73 -14.72 2.72
N SER A 221 11.00 -14.16 1.76
CA SER A 221 11.58 -13.45 0.60
C SER A 221 12.44 -12.23 0.99
N THR A 222 12.21 -11.66 2.18
CA THR A 222 13.02 -10.56 2.73
C THR A 222 14.39 -11.01 3.22
N ALA A 223 14.59 -12.29 3.52
CA ALA A 223 15.89 -12.82 3.96
C ALA A 223 16.85 -12.93 2.77
N LYS A 224 17.96 -12.20 2.82
CA LYS A 224 18.99 -12.18 1.76
C LYS A 224 19.47 -13.59 1.40
N SER A 225 19.74 -14.44 2.40
CA SER A 225 20.18 -15.81 2.20
C SER A 225 19.19 -16.69 1.42
N VAL A 226 17.89 -16.44 1.55
CA VAL A 226 16.84 -17.15 0.81
C VAL A 226 16.84 -16.71 -0.64
N ARG A 227 16.91 -15.41 -0.90
CA ARG A 227 16.97 -14.86 -2.25
C ARG A 227 18.19 -15.36 -3.02
N GLU A 228 19.38 -15.35 -2.37
CA GLU A 228 20.61 -15.83 -2.96
C GLU A 228 20.54 -17.32 -3.34
N LYS A 229 19.88 -18.15 -2.52
CA LYS A 229 19.65 -19.55 -2.87
C LYS A 229 18.80 -19.71 -4.13
N TYR A 230 17.69 -18.97 -4.26
CA TYR A 230 16.87 -19.03 -5.46
C TYR A 230 17.59 -18.48 -6.70
N VAL A 231 18.35 -17.40 -6.56
CA VAL A 231 19.17 -16.86 -7.64
C VAL A 231 20.21 -17.90 -8.10
N SER A 232 20.92 -18.54 -7.19
CA SER A 232 21.94 -19.54 -7.52
C SER A 232 21.37 -20.84 -8.10
N CYS A 233 20.21 -21.30 -7.60
CA CYS A 233 19.60 -22.55 -8.06
C CYS A 233 18.88 -22.43 -9.40
N PHE A 234 18.25 -21.28 -9.69
CA PHE A 234 17.33 -21.10 -10.80
C PHE A 234 17.70 -19.96 -11.77
N GLY A 235 18.74 -19.20 -11.48
CA GLY A 235 19.15 -18.06 -12.30
C GLY A 235 18.20 -16.88 -12.29
N PHE A 236 17.42 -16.71 -11.22
CA PHE A 236 16.49 -15.59 -11.06
C PHE A 236 17.23 -14.28 -10.75
N ILE A 237 16.60 -13.18 -11.10
CA ILE A 237 17.03 -11.83 -10.68
C ILE A 237 16.27 -11.47 -9.40
N SER A 238 16.98 -11.03 -8.36
CA SER A 238 16.35 -10.49 -7.16
C SER A 238 15.70 -9.15 -7.48
N MET A 239 14.40 -9.01 -7.19
CA MET A 239 13.64 -7.77 -7.36
C MET A 239 13.65 -6.88 -6.10
N ILE A 240 14.22 -7.37 -5.00
CA ILE A 240 14.29 -6.65 -3.71
C ILE A 240 15.77 -6.37 -3.45
N GLU A 241 16.13 -5.12 -3.39
CA GLU A 241 17.43 -4.61 -2.94
C GLU A 241 17.50 -4.48 -1.42
#